data_447e45300ee4680ddcd396dad33c543a
#
_entry.id   447e45300ee4680ddcd396dad33c543a
#
_cell.length_a   1.000
_cell.length_b   1.000
_cell.length_c   1.000
_cell.angle_alpha   90.00
_cell.angle_beta   90.00
_cell.angle_gamma   90.00
#
_symmetry.space_group_name_H-M   'P 1'
#
loop_
_entity.id
_entity.type
_entity.pdbx_description
1 polymer ?
#
loop_
_entity_poly.entity_id
_entity_poly.type
_entity_poly.pdbx_seq_one_letter_code
_entity_poly.pdbx_strand_id
1 'polypeptide(L)'
;MKKLKNIHPGEILLEEFLIPLEITAYRLSKEISIPQTRISEIIKGNRRITADTALRLSKYFGNSAKFWLGLQDDFDIEDERKHKQKDLNSIKQYVRHAA
;
A
#
# COMPACT_ATOMS: atom_id res chain seq x y z
N MET A 1 -6.21 12.18 22.30
CA MET A 1 -6.10 12.37 20.85
C MET A 1 -6.33 11.06 20.13
N LYS A 2 -7.24 11.04 19.18
CA LYS A 2 -7.49 9.84 18.40
C LYS A 2 -6.32 9.53 17.49
N LYS A 3 -5.82 8.29 17.57
CA LYS A 3 -4.85 7.81 16.58
C LYS A 3 -5.56 7.61 15.25
N LEU A 4 -4.96 8.11 14.18
CA LEU A 4 -5.46 7.83 12.86
C LEU A 4 -5.22 6.35 12.52
N LYS A 5 -6.21 5.74 11.90
CA LYS A 5 -6.09 4.37 11.42
C LYS A 5 -5.03 4.31 10.33
N ASN A 6 -4.18 3.29 10.40
CA ASN A 6 -3.21 3.04 9.34
C ASN A 6 -3.94 2.34 8.18
N ILE A 7 -4.08 3.02 7.05
CA ILE A 7 -4.91 2.56 5.95
C ILE A 7 -4.08 1.74 4.96
N HIS A 8 -4.49 0.50 4.75
CA HIS A 8 -3.85 -0.38 3.78
C HIS A 8 -4.18 0.08 2.35
N PRO A 9 -3.23 -0.02 1.39
CA PRO A 9 -3.50 0.37 0.00
C PRO A 9 -4.69 -0.34 -0.63
N GLY A 10 -4.99 -1.57 -0.19
CA GLY A 10 -6.16 -2.31 -0.67
C GLY A 10 -7.47 -1.62 -0.35
N GLU A 11 -7.54 -0.94 0.79
CA GLU A 11 -8.73 -0.18 1.15
C GLU A 11 -8.90 1.02 0.22
N ILE A 12 -7.79 1.68 -0.15
CA ILE A 12 -7.82 2.77 -1.13
C ILE A 12 -8.27 2.26 -2.49
N LEU A 13 -7.72 1.11 -2.92
CA LEU A 13 -8.13 0.49 -4.18
C LEU A 13 -9.64 0.25 -4.21
N LEU A 14 -10.18 -0.30 -3.14
CA LEU A 14 -11.62 -0.60 -3.06
C LEU A 14 -12.46 0.67 -2.99
N GLU A 15 -12.18 1.54 -2.02
CA GLU A 15 -13.04 2.67 -1.68
C GLU A 15 -12.93 3.83 -2.66
N GLU A 16 -11.73 4.07 -3.20
CA GLU A 16 -11.49 5.23 -4.05
C GLU A 16 -11.52 4.90 -5.54
N PHE A 17 -11.43 3.63 -5.92
CA PHE A 17 -11.38 3.24 -7.32
C PHE A 17 -12.47 2.25 -7.70
N LEU A 18 -12.51 1.09 -7.07
CA LEU A 18 -13.43 0.04 -7.51
C LEU A 18 -14.89 0.41 -7.29
N ILE A 19 -15.24 0.85 -6.09
CA ILE A 19 -16.62 1.20 -5.76
C ILE A 19 -17.09 2.41 -6.58
N PRO A 20 -16.38 3.54 -6.58
CA PRO A 20 -16.83 4.70 -7.35
C PRO A 20 -16.95 4.46 -8.84
N LEU A 21 -16.05 3.64 -9.40
CA LEU A 21 -16.04 3.36 -10.83
C LEU A 21 -16.90 2.15 -11.19
N GLU A 22 -17.51 1.52 -10.19
CA GLU A 22 -18.37 0.34 -10.38
C GLU A 22 -17.62 -0.80 -11.09
N ILE A 23 -16.37 -1.01 -10.67
CA ILE A 23 -15.53 -2.09 -11.19
C ILE A 23 -15.43 -3.19 -10.13
N THR A 24 -15.78 -4.43 -10.52
CA THR A 24 -15.65 -5.56 -9.59
C THR A 24 -14.22 -6.06 -9.54
N ALA A 25 -13.88 -6.76 -8.47
CA ALA A 25 -12.56 -7.41 -8.36
C ALA A 25 -12.34 -8.39 -9.51
N TYR A 26 -13.40 -9.09 -9.93
CA TYR A 26 -13.34 -10.00 -11.07
C TYR A 26 -12.97 -9.27 -12.35
N ARG A 27 -13.66 -8.17 -12.63
CA ARG A 27 -13.39 -7.37 -13.83
C ARG A 27 -11.96 -6.84 -13.81
N LEU A 28 -11.54 -6.29 -12.67
CA LEU A 28 -10.17 -5.78 -12.55
C LEU A 28 -9.16 -6.88 -12.82
N SER A 29 -9.36 -8.07 -12.24
CA SER A 29 -8.45 -9.19 -12.43
C SER A 29 -8.29 -9.56 -13.90
N LYS A 30 -9.38 -9.52 -14.66
CA LYS A 30 -9.34 -9.81 -16.10
C LYS A 30 -8.63 -8.70 -16.87
N GLU A 31 -8.94 -7.45 -16.53
CA GLU A 31 -8.42 -6.30 -17.27
C GLU A 31 -6.90 -6.10 -17.07
N ILE A 32 -6.37 -6.44 -15.91
CA ILE A 32 -4.95 -6.27 -15.64
C ILE A 32 -4.18 -7.59 -15.56
N SER A 33 -4.85 -8.71 -15.84
CA SER A 33 -4.25 -10.04 -15.89
C SER A 33 -3.56 -10.46 -14.59
N ILE A 34 -4.27 -10.28 -13.48
CA ILE A 34 -3.84 -10.74 -12.17
C ILE A 34 -4.94 -11.65 -11.62
N PRO A 35 -4.60 -12.76 -10.95
CA PRO A 35 -5.63 -13.64 -10.39
C PRO A 35 -6.57 -12.89 -9.44
N GLN A 36 -7.87 -13.21 -9.53
CA GLN A 36 -8.87 -12.56 -8.68
C GLN A 36 -8.57 -12.76 -7.19
N THR A 37 -8.02 -13.92 -6.82
CA THR A 37 -7.64 -14.19 -5.44
C THR A 37 -6.61 -13.19 -4.93
N ARG A 38 -5.65 -12.80 -5.77
CA ARG A 38 -4.65 -11.80 -5.40
C ARG A 38 -5.30 -10.43 -5.18
N ILE A 39 -6.21 -10.03 -6.09
CA ILE A 39 -6.94 -8.78 -5.93
C ILE A 39 -7.72 -8.79 -4.61
N SER A 40 -8.43 -9.89 -4.34
CA SER A 40 -9.21 -10.03 -3.11
C SER A 40 -8.34 -9.95 -1.86
N GLU A 41 -7.17 -10.58 -1.89
CA GLU A 41 -6.24 -10.54 -0.76
C GLU A 41 -5.69 -9.13 -0.52
N ILE A 42 -5.41 -8.39 -1.59
CA ILE A 42 -4.96 -7.00 -1.48
C ILE A 42 -6.07 -6.14 -0.86
N ILE A 43 -7.30 -6.29 -1.35
CA ILE A 43 -8.46 -5.54 -0.84
C ILE A 43 -8.68 -5.80 0.65
N LYS A 44 -8.48 -7.05 1.08
CA LYS A 44 -8.65 -7.42 2.49
C LYS A 44 -7.46 -7.01 3.37
N GLY A 45 -6.41 -6.48 2.78
CA GLY A 45 -5.22 -6.06 3.54
C GLY A 45 -4.27 -7.20 3.86
N ASN A 46 -4.45 -8.37 3.23
CA ASN A 46 -3.64 -9.56 3.51
C ASN A 46 -2.46 -9.72 2.55
N ARG A 47 -2.33 -8.84 1.59
CA ARG A 47 -1.24 -8.90 0.62
C ARG A 47 -0.85 -7.48 0.23
N ARG A 48 0.45 -7.26 0.13
CA ARG A 48 0.98 -5.95 -0.25
C ARG A 48 0.93 -5.75 -1.77
N ILE A 49 0.95 -4.49 -2.19
CA ILE A 49 1.07 -4.12 -3.60
C ILE A 49 2.55 -4.13 -3.96
N THR A 50 2.92 -5.00 -4.90
CA THR A 50 4.28 -5.08 -5.42
C THR A 50 4.46 -4.14 -6.61
N ALA A 51 5.70 -4.01 -7.09
CA ALA A 51 5.98 -3.18 -8.26
C ALA A 51 5.18 -3.64 -9.49
N ASP A 52 5.07 -4.96 -9.70
CA ASP A 52 4.31 -5.50 -10.82
C ASP A 52 2.83 -5.08 -10.73
N THR A 53 2.21 -5.27 -9.56
CA THR A 53 0.82 -4.89 -9.37
C THR A 53 0.63 -3.38 -9.52
N ALA A 54 1.56 -2.60 -8.97
CA ALA A 54 1.49 -1.14 -9.07
C ALA A 54 1.55 -0.67 -10.52
N LEU A 55 2.42 -1.27 -11.31
CA LEU A 55 2.53 -0.94 -12.74
C LEU A 55 1.23 -1.27 -13.48
N ARG A 56 0.64 -2.42 -13.20
CA ARG A 56 -0.61 -2.84 -13.85
C ARG A 56 -1.78 -1.93 -13.46
N LEU A 57 -1.88 -1.61 -12.18
CA LEU A 57 -2.92 -0.70 -11.70
C LEU A 57 -2.75 0.69 -12.30
N SER A 58 -1.50 1.18 -12.40
CA SER A 58 -1.24 2.50 -12.95
C SER A 58 -1.61 2.59 -14.43
N LYS A 59 -1.35 1.53 -15.18
CA LYS A 59 -1.73 1.47 -16.59
C LYS A 59 -3.25 1.52 -16.75
N TYR A 60 -3.95 0.79 -15.91
CA TYR A 60 -5.40 0.69 -16.01
C TYR A 60 -6.11 1.97 -15.57
N PHE A 61 -5.69 2.53 -14.44
CA PHE A 61 -6.35 3.71 -13.88
C PHE A 61 -5.77 5.03 -14.36
N GLY A 62 -4.64 5.01 -15.07
CA GLY A 62 -4.04 6.24 -15.60
C GLY A 62 -3.28 7.06 -14.56
N ASN A 63 -2.89 6.45 -13.45
CA ASN A 63 -2.05 7.11 -12.46
C ASN A 63 -0.64 6.52 -12.52
N SER A 64 0.18 6.68 -11.49
CA SER A 64 1.57 6.22 -11.51
C SER A 64 1.78 5.01 -10.61
N ALA A 65 2.81 4.20 -10.94
CA ALA A 65 3.21 3.11 -10.07
C ALA A 65 3.64 3.65 -8.70
N LYS A 66 4.28 4.82 -8.66
CA LYS A 66 4.72 5.44 -7.43
C LYS A 66 3.56 5.85 -6.52
N PHE A 67 2.41 6.18 -7.11
CA PHE A 67 1.21 6.42 -6.31
C PHE A 67 0.86 5.19 -5.46
N TRP A 68 0.80 4.03 -6.11
CA TRP A 68 0.44 2.78 -5.42
C TRP A 68 1.52 2.33 -4.44
N LEU A 69 2.79 2.41 -4.86
CA LEU A 69 3.91 2.03 -4.00
C LEU A 69 4.08 2.99 -2.83
N GLY A 70 3.78 4.28 -3.05
CA GLY A 70 3.79 5.25 -1.96
C GLY A 70 2.78 4.93 -0.87
N LEU A 71 1.57 4.52 -1.28
CA LEU A 71 0.55 4.09 -0.32
C LEU A 71 1.02 2.86 0.47
N GLN A 72 1.66 1.91 -0.21
CA GLN A 72 2.18 0.71 0.42
C GLN A 72 3.31 1.05 1.38
N ASP A 73 4.23 1.90 0.96
CA ASP A 73 5.37 2.31 1.79
C ASP A 73 4.89 3.03 3.06
N ASP A 74 3.94 3.94 2.92
CA ASP A 74 3.40 4.66 4.06
C ASP A 74 2.76 3.71 5.07
N PHE A 75 2.01 2.74 4.58
CA PHE A 75 1.41 1.73 5.43
C PHE A 75 2.47 0.88 6.13
N ASP A 76 3.46 0.41 5.37
CA ASP A 76 4.52 -0.45 5.90
C ASP A 76 5.36 0.27 6.96
N ILE A 77 5.72 1.51 6.70
CA ILE A 77 6.52 2.31 7.63
C ILE A 77 5.76 2.51 8.95
N GLU A 78 4.49 2.87 8.85
CA GLU A 78 3.67 3.10 10.05
C GLU A 78 3.45 1.80 10.84
N ASP A 79 3.25 0.70 10.14
CA ASP A 79 3.06 -0.61 10.76
C ASP A 79 4.34 -1.05 11.50
N GLU A 80 5.50 -0.93 10.86
CA GLU A 80 6.78 -1.27 11.47
C GLU A 80 7.10 -0.34 12.66
N ARG A 81 6.85 0.95 12.50
CA ARG A 81 7.08 1.92 13.56
C ARG A 81 6.26 1.58 14.80
N LYS A 82 5.01 1.20 14.60
CA LYS A 82 4.11 0.83 15.69
C LYS A 82 4.59 -0.42 16.43
N HIS A 83 5.07 -1.42 15.68
CA HIS A 83 5.50 -2.69 16.28
C HIS A 83 6.90 -2.65 16.85
N LYS A 84 7.77 -1.78 16.34
CA LYS A 84 9.19 -1.76 16.69
C LYS A 84 9.65 -0.45 17.31
N GLN A 85 8.73 0.31 17.86
CA GLN A 85 9.03 1.63 18.42
C GLN A 85 10.14 1.57 19.47
N LYS A 86 10.09 0.57 20.34
CA LYS A 86 11.08 0.41 21.40
C LYS A 86 12.47 0.16 20.84
N ASP A 87 12.57 -0.75 19.88
CA ASP A 87 13.83 -1.06 19.22
C ASP A 87 14.38 0.14 18.46
N LEU A 88 13.50 0.84 17.75
CA LEU A 88 13.90 2.01 16.97
C LEU A 88 14.40 3.14 17.89
N ASN A 89 13.75 3.34 19.01
CA ASN A 89 14.13 4.38 19.99
C ASN A 89 15.49 4.10 20.62
N SER A 90 15.95 2.85 20.59
CA SER A 90 17.26 2.51 21.13
C SER A 90 18.39 2.83 20.16
N ILE A 91 18.08 3.13 18.91
CA ILE A 91 19.08 3.46 17.91
C ILE A 91 19.46 4.93 18.06
N LYS A 92 20.74 5.17 18.31
CA LYS A 92 21.26 6.53 18.44
C LYS A 92 21.68 7.04 17.07
N GLN A 93 21.29 8.28 16.79
CA GLN A 93 21.68 8.90 15.54
C GLN A 93 23.20 9.09 15.51
N TYR A 94 23.82 8.71 14.40
CA TYR A 94 25.25 8.98 14.20
C TYR A 94 25.48 10.49 14.15
N VAL A 95 26.45 10.94 14.93
CA VAL A 95 26.83 12.36 14.94
C VAL A 95 28.22 12.46 14.38
N ARG A 96 28.38 13.21 13.28
CA ARG A 96 29.66 13.44 12.69
C ARG A 96 30.38 14.52 13.49
N HIS A 97 31.55 14.14 14.05
CA HIS A 97 32.37 15.12 14.74
C HIS A 97 33.17 15.95 13.72
N ALA A 98 33.12 17.25 13.89
CA ALA A 98 33.99 18.13 13.10
C ALA A 98 35.45 17.86 13.48
N ALA A 99 36.29 17.68 12.48
CA ALA A 99 37.72 17.46 12.70
C ALA A 99 38.36 18.76 13.21
#